data_699cd8dd0e9339fbfdd578f968f89711
#
_entry.id   699cd8dd0e9339fbfdd578f968f89711
#
_cell.length_a   1.000
_cell.length_b   1.000
_cell.length_c   1.000
_cell.angle_alpha   90.00
_cell.angle_beta   90.00
_cell.angle_gamma   90.00
#
_symmetry.space_group_name_H-M   'P 1'
#
loop_
_entity.id
_entity.type
_entity.pdbx_description
1 polymer ?
#
loop_
_entity_poly.entity_id
_entity_poly.type
_entity_poly.pdbx_seq_one_letter_code
_entity_poly.pdbx_strand_id
1 'polypeptide(L)'
;MKGKTVYIIWAVYFGLALVCQLAMPDGFKSDFFAFPVNAALLLAGAVALWILYREMNRSAVSRLLAAPATTFLLLAVSAVTFLILGLTTWLKPDSRWFFFVFLALLAHLFFVIFRGLRKGRPYRLRFLLNHVGLTLALIGGFVGAPDPIQWRLPVYRDEPTQTAFSREHGFTRLRQTFQLEDFNVSYYPNGQPADYEARLKVDERPVVLRVNEPYGLSLTDDLYL
;
A
#
# COMPACT_ATOMS: atom_id res chain seq x y z
N MET A 1 10.92 -12.91 28.72
CA MET A 1 9.51 -13.36 28.74
C MET A 1 9.49 -14.83 28.33
N LYS A 2 8.73 -15.70 29.03
CA LYS A 2 8.62 -17.11 28.65
C LYS A 2 7.85 -17.23 27.32
N GLY A 3 8.22 -18.17 26.44
CA GLY A 3 7.60 -18.27 25.10
C GLY A 3 6.06 -18.37 25.13
N LYS A 4 5.51 -19.15 26.08
CA LYS A 4 4.05 -19.26 26.27
C LYS A 4 3.35 -17.92 26.48
N THR A 5 3.95 -16.99 27.24
CA THR A 5 3.37 -15.66 27.48
C THR A 5 3.34 -14.82 26.20
N VAL A 6 4.33 -14.98 25.30
CA VAL A 6 4.35 -14.29 23.99
C VAL A 6 3.15 -14.71 23.14
N TYR A 7 2.93 -16.02 23.03
CA TYR A 7 1.81 -16.56 22.24
C TYR A 7 0.45 -16.14 22.80
N ILE A 8 0.28 -16.13 24.13
CA ILE A 8 -0.98 -15.69 24.76
C ILE A 8 -1.28 -14.23 24.42
N ILE A 9 -0.30 -13.32 24.53
CA ILE A 9 -0.51 -11.90 24.25
C ILE A 9 -0.90 -11.71 22.78
N TRP A 10 -0.20 -12.37 21.85
CA TRP A 10 -0.53 -12.29 20.43
C TRP A 10 -1.87 -12.94 20.10
N ALA A 11 -2.24 -14.04 20.77
CA ALA A 11 -3.56 -14.65 20.60
C ALA A 11 -4.68 -13.70 21.04
N VAL A 12 -4.50 -12.97 22.14
CA VAL A 12 -5.45 -11.94 22.59
C VAL A 12 -5.51 -10.79 21.56
N TYR A 13 -4.36 -10.29 21.08
CA TYR A 13 -4.32 -9.23 20.08
C TYR A 13 -5.05 -9.61 18.79
N PHE A 14 -4.75 -10.76 18.21
CA PHE A 14 -5.41 -11.23 17.00
C PHE A 14 -6.86 -11.65 17.23
N GLY A 15 -7.19 -12.15 18.42
CA GLY A 15 -8.57 -12.41 18.82
C GLY A 15 -9.40 -11.13 18.83
N LEU A 16 -8.87 -10.04 19.40
CA LEU A 16 -9.53 -8.73 19.36
C LEU A 16 -9.63 -8.17 17.93
N ALA A 17 -8.59 -8.33 17.10
CA ALA A 17 -8.62 -7.95 15.69
C ALA A 17 -9.74 -8.68 14.92
N LEU A 18 -9.90 -9.97 15.17
CA LEU A 18 -10.97 -10.78 14.58
C LEU A 18 -12.36 -10.33 15.05
N VAL A 19 -12.52 -10.07 16.34
CA VAL A 19 -13.78 -9.53 16.88
C VAL A 19 -14.10 -8.17 16.23
N CYS A 20 -13.11 -7.27 16.10
CA CYS A 20 -13.30 -6.00 15.41
C CYS A 20 -13.72 -6.19 13.95
N GLN A 21 -13.14 -7.17 13.24
CA GLN A 21 -13.51 -7.47 11.86
C GLN A 21 -14.96 -7.98 11.74
N LEU A 22 -15.36 -8.86 12.66
CA LEU A 22 -16.71 -9.44 12.67
C LEU A 22 -17.78 -8.45 13.10
N ALA A 23 -17.47 -7.58 14.07
CA ALA A 23 -18.38 -6.55 14.57
C ALA A 23 -18.57 -5.39 13.58
N MET A 24 -17.57 -5.11 12.77
CA MET A 24 -17.55 -4.02 11.80
C MET A 24 -16.99 -4.53 10.47
N PRO A 25 -17.79 -5.25 9.66
CA PRO A 25 -17.31 -5.90 8.43
C PRO A 25 -16.86 -4.91 7.36
N ASP A 26 -17.40 -3.69 7.37
CA ASP A 26 -16.97 -2.63 6.46
C ASP A 26 -15.51 -2.27 6.74
N GLY A 27 -14.71 -2.14 5.69
CA GLY A 27 -13.32 -1.76 5.75
C GLY A 27 -13.10 -0.35 6.33
N PHE A 28 -11.85 0.06 6.43
CA PHE A 28 -11.52 1.45 6.71
C PHE A 28 -11.83 2.31 5.48
N LYS A 29 -12.38 3.50 5.70
CA LYS A 29 -12.43 4.52 4.65
C LYS A 29 -11.00 4.98 4.38
N SER A 30 -10.47 4.61 3.22
CA SER A 30 -9.07 4.88 2.85
C SER A 30 -8.76 6.37 2.81
N ASP A 31 -9.69 7.19 2.38
CA ASP A 31 -9.51 8.65 2.17
C ASP A 31 -9.08 9.39 3.44
N PHE A 32 -9.56 8.93 4.62
CA PHE A 32 -9.12 9.51 5.88
C PHE A 32 -7.62 9.29 6.15
N PHE A 33 -7.04 8.22 5.59
CA PHE A 33 -5.65 7.85 5.75
C PHE A 33 -4.75 8.29 4.58
N ALA A 34 -5.25 9.13 3.68
CA ALA A 34 -4.44 9.73 2.62
C ALA A 34 -3.44 10.75 3.18
N PHE A 35 -2.47 11.15 2.36
CA PHE A 35 -1.50 12.19 2.71
C PHE A 35 -2.23 13.51 3.07
N PRO A 36 -1.85 14.23 4.13
CA PRO A 36 -0.66 14.05 4.98
C PRO A 36 -0.88 13.20 6.25
N VAL A 37 -2.09 12.68 6.49
CA VAL A 37 -2.45 11.98 7.74
C VAL A 37 -1.64 10.69 7.90
N ASN A 38 -1.50 9.90 6.84
CA ASN A 38 -0.71 8.67 6.83
C ASN A 38 0.76 8.94 7.21
N ALA A 39 1.38 9.97 6.64
CA ALA A 39 2.76 10.36 6.96
C ALA A 39 2.92 10.79 8.43
N ALA A 40 1.97 11.57 8.96
CA ALA A 40 1.98 12.01 10.35
C ALA A 40 1.82 10.81 11.31
N LEU A 41 0.91 9.89 11.04
CA LEU A 41 0.71 8.67 11.83
C LEU A 41 1.93 7.74 11.78
N LEU A 42 2.55 7.58 10.61
CA LEU A 42 3.76 6.79 10.44
C LEU A 42 4.92 7.37 11.27
N LEU A 43 5.12 8.70 11.20
CA LEU A 43 6.15 9.38 11.97
C LEU A 43 5.90 9.27 13.48
N ALA A 44 4.69 9.53 13.92
CA ALA A 44 4.31 9.41 15.34
C ALA A 44 4.49 7.95 15.84
N GLY A 45 4.10 6.97 15.05
CA GLY A 45 4.30 5.54 15.33
C GLY A 45 5.79 5.17 15.43
N ALA A 46 6.61 5.64 14.49
CA ALA A 46 8.05 5.42 14.51
C ALA A 46 8.73 6.02 15.75
N VAL A 47 8.34 7.25 16.13
CA VAL A 47 8.83 7.92 17.34
C VAL A 47 8.40 7.14 18.60
N ALA A 48 7.13 6.72 18.68
CA ALA A 48 6.63 5.94 19.81
C ALA A 48 7.39 4.61 19.96
N LEU A 49 7.63 3.90 18.86
CA LEU A 49 8.40 2.65 18.84
C LEU A 49 9.87 2.88 19.21
N TRP A 50 10.45 4.00 18.81
CA TRP A 50 11.81 4.36 19.21
C TRP A 50 11.91 4.65 20.72
N ILE A 51 10.93 5.34 21.31
CA ILE A 51 10.85 5.57 22.75
C ILE A 51 10.71 4.22 23.49
N LEU A 52 9.80 3.36 23.05
CA LEU A 52 9.61 2.02 23.61
C LEU A 52 10.89 1.19 23.50
N TYR A 53 11.65 1.34 22.42
CA TYR A 53 12.92 0.66 22.22
C TYR A 53 13.98 1.15 23.23
N ARG A 54 14.06 2.44 23.52
CA ARG A 54 14.97 2.97 24.54
C ARG A 54 14.69 2.38 25.94
N GLU A 55 13.42 2.15 26.23
CA GLU A 55 12.95 1.54 27.48
C GLU A 55 12.87 -0.03 27.41
N MET A 56 13.61 -0.64 26.50
CA MET A 56 13.50 -2.06 26.15
C MET A 56 13.56 -3.01 27.36
N ASN A 57 14.38 -2.73 28.36
CA ASN A 57 14.52 -3.59 29.53
C ASN A 57 13.39 -3.42 30.55
N ARG A 58 12.64 -2.32 30.49
CA ARG A 58 11.59 -1.96 31.43
C ARG A 58 10.20 -2.30 30.91
N SER A 59 9.96 -2.19 29.59
CA SER A 59 8.67 -2.38 28.98
C SER A 59 8.38 -3.86 28.63
N ALA A 60 7.19 -4.34 28.98
CA ALA A 60 6.69 -5.65 28.55
C ALA A 60 6.49 -5.71 27.03
N VAL A 61 6.03 -4.63 26.43
CA VAL A 61 5.82 -4.50 24.98
C VAL A 61 7.14 -4.62 24.23
N SER A 62 8.20 -3.95 24.70
CA SER A 62 9.53 -4.05 24.09
C SER A 62 10.07 -5.49 24.13
N ARG A 63 9.88 -6.19 25.27
CA ARG A 63 10.29 -7.60 25.39
C ARG A 63 9.46 -8.52 24.48
N LEU A 64 8.18 -8.22 24.29
CA LEU A 64 7.30 -8.93 23.35
C LEU A 64 7.81 -8.77 21.91
N LEU A 65 7.99 -7.52 21.46
CA LEU A 65 8.47 -7.21 20.11
C LEU A 65 9.90 -7.69 19.82
N ALA A 66 10.73 -7.84 20.86
CA ALA A 66 12.10 -8.38 20.72
C ALA A 66 12.17 -9.91 20.70
N ALA A 67 11.10 -10.62 21.05
CA ALA A 67 11.12 -12.07 21.18
C ALA A 67 11.20 -12.76 19.80
N PRO A 68 12.08 -13.76 19.59
CA PRO A 68 12.12 -14.54 18.35
C PRO A 68 10.79 -15.20 18.00
N ALA A 69 10.05 -15.64 19.01
CA ALA A 69 8.71 -16.21 18.85
C ALA A 69 7.73 -15.25 18.15
N THR A 70 7.86 -13.93 18.39
CA THR A 70 7.08 -12.91 17.69
C THR A 70 7.36 -12.90 16.19
N THR A 71 8.62 -13.00 15.77
CA THR A 71 8.98 -13.05 14.35
C THR A 71 8.30 -14.21 13.63
N PHE A 72 8.45 -15.43 14.17
CA PHE A 72 7.86 -16.63 13.57
C PHE A 72 6.33 -16.55 13.53
N LEU A 73 5.71 -16.08 14.61
CA LEU A 73 4.26 -15.95 14.68
C LEU A 73 3.75 -14.92 13.65
N LEU A 74 4.34 -13.74 13.59
CA LEU A 74 3.92 -12.70 12.66
C LEU A 74 4.13 -13.11 11.20
N LEU A 75 5.22 -13.79 10.88
CA LEU A 75 5.43 -14.35 9.54
C LEU A 75 4.35 -15.37 9.18
N ALA A 76 4.03 -16.29 10.10
CA ALA A 76 3.00 -17.29 9.87
C ALA A 76 1.61 -16.64 9.68
N VAL A 77 1.22 -15.71 10.57
CA VAL A 77 -0.07 -15.01 10.48
C VAL A 77 -0.14 -14.17 9.20
N SER A 78 0.92 -13.46 8.85
CA SER A 78 0.97 -12.70 7.61
C SER A 78 0.86 -13.59 6.37
N ALA A 79 1.58 -14.71 6.32
CA ALA A 79 1.50 -15.66 5.21
C ALA A 79 0.08 -16.21 5.03
N VAL A 80 -0.57 -16.62 6.12
CA VAL A 80 -1.96 -17.08 6.08
C VAL A 80 -2.92 -15.96 5.64
N THR A 81 -2.73 -14.74 6.15
CA THR A 81 -3.55 -13.58 5.77
C THR A 81 -3.42 -13.27 4.27
N PHE A 82 -2.20 -13.23 3.73
CA PHE A 82 -1.98 -13.01 2.30
C PHE A 82 -2.53 -14.14 1.43
N LEU A 83 -2.45 -15.38 1.91
CA LEU A 83 -3.03 -16.52 1.22
C LEU A 83 -4.56 -16.38 1.12
N ILE A 84 -5.22 -16.06 2.23
CA ILE A 84 -6.67 -15.83 2.26
C ILE A 84 -7.06 -14.66 1.35
N LEU A 85 -6.30 -13.55 1.42
CA LEU A 85 -6.53 -12.37 0.61
C LEU A 85 -6.40 -12.65 -0.89
N GLY A 86 -5.43 -13.48 -1.29
CA GLY A 86 -5.21 -13.84 -2.70
C GLY A 86 -6.14 -14.92 -3.24
N LEU A 87 -6.65 -15.82 -2.40
CA LEU A 87 -7.46 -16.96 -2.83
C LEU A 87 -8.97 -16.75 -2.62
N THR A 88 -9.37 -15.76 -1.86
CA THR A 88 -10.78 -15.54 -1.53
C THR A 88 -11.18 -14.08 -1.71
N THR A 89 -12.48 -13.84 -1.89
CA THR A 89 -13.08 -12.49 -1.87
C THR A 89 -13.54 -12.07 -0.47
N TRP A 90 -13.36 -12.93 0.51
CA TRP A 90 -13.85 -12.74 1.87
C TRP A 90 -13.04 -11.70 2.65
N LEU A 91 -11.73 -11.68 2.44
CA LEU A 91 -10.83 -10.69 3.03
C LEU A 91 -10.40 -9.69 1.96
N LYS A 92 -10.46 -8.42 2.27
CA LYS A 92 -10.03 -7.33 1.39
C LYS A 92 -8.83 -6.59 1.99
N PRO A 93 -8.02 -5.87 1.17
CA PRO A 93 -6.89 -5.09 1.66
C PRO A 93 -7.27 -3.98 2.65
N ASP A 94 -8.49 -3.44 2.55
CA ASP A 94 -9.05 -2.43 3.45
C ASP A 94 -9.69 -3.01 4.72
N SER A 95 -9.68 -4.34 4.90
CA SER A 95 -10.26 -4.99 6.06
C SER A 95 -9.52 -4.64 7.36
N ARG A 96 -10.26 -4.58 8.48
CA ARG A 96 -9.68 -4.33 9.80
C ARG A 96 -8.71 -5.41 10.23
N TRP A 97 -9.00 -6.67 9.93
CA TRP A 97 -8.08 -7.78 10.17
C TRP A 97 -6.73 -7.53 9.52
N PHE A 98 -6.72 -7.20 8.22
CA PHE A 98 -5.50 -6.93 7.48
C PHE A 98 -4.72 -5.75 8.07
N PHE A 99 -5.42 -4.67 8.44
CA PHE A 99 -4.83 -3.51 9.10
C PHE A 99 -4.10 -3.89 10.40
N PHE A 100 -4.71 -4.67 11.30
CA PHE A 100 -4.08 -5.07 12.55
C PHE A 100 -2.88 -6.00 12.33
N VAL A 101 -2.96 -6.94 11.38
CA VAL A 101 -1.83 -7.79 11.01
C VAL A 101 -0.67 -6.95 10.49
N PHE A 102 -0.97 -6.01 9.60
CA PHE A 102 0.01 -5.10 9.02
C PHE A 102 0.65 -4.19 10.08
N LEU A 103 -0.15 -3.61 10.98
CA LEU A 103 0.34 -2.76 12.07
C LEU A 103 1.30 -3.53 12.98
N ALA A 104 0.96 -4.77 13.35
CA ALA A 104 1.83 -5.62 14.18
C ALA A 104 3.14 -5.96 13.47
N LEU A 105 3.08 -6.29 12.17
CA LEU A 105 4.26 -6.59 11.36
C LEU A 105 5.16 -5.36 11.21
N LEU A 106 4.58 -4.21 10.92
CA LEU A 106 5.31 -2.95 10.76
C LEU A 106 5.98 -2.52 12.08
N ALA A 107 5.26 -2.59 13.21
CA ALA A 107 5.81 -2.29 14.53
C ALA A 107 6.98 -3.23 14.87
N HIS A 108 6.86 -4.52 14.56
CA HIS A 108 7.93 -5.48 14.76
C HIS A 108 9.15 -5.18 13.89
N LEU A 109 8.96 -4.86 12.60
CA LEU A 109 10.05 -4.50 11.67
C LEU A 109 10.79 -3.25 12.13
N PHE A 110 10.12 -2.18 12.51
CA PHE A 110 10.75 -1.00 13.08
C PHE A 110 11.61 -1.36 14.31
N PHE A 111 11.05 -2.19 15.19
CA PHE A 111 11.76 -2.60 16.39
C PHE A 111 13.01 -3.45 16.08
N VAL A 112 12.92 -4.34 15.09
CA VAL A 112 14.04 -5.15 14.59
C VAL A 112 15.13 -4.26 13.99
N ILE A 113 14.75 -3.24 13.20
CA ILE A 113 15.69 -2.26 12.60
C ILE A 113 16.42 -1.50 13.72
N PHE A 114 15.71 -0.92 14.69
CA PHE A 114 16.33 -0.19 15.78
C PHE A 114 17.30 -1.07 16.58
N ARG A 115 16.93 -2.33 16.84
CA ARG A 115 17.80 -3.29 17.48
C ARG A 115 19.04 -3.63 16.65
N GLY A 116 18.89 -3.73 15.33
CA GLY A 116 19.98 -3.94 14.38
C GLY A 116 20.97 -2.78 14.37
N LEU A 117 20.51 -1.53 14.48
CA LEU A 117 21.34 -0.34 14.50
C LEU A 117 22.31 -0.30 15.71
N ARG A 118 21.97 -0.92 16.82
CA ARG A 118 22.75 -0.88 18.07
C ARG A 118 23.93 -1.84 18.13
N LYS A 119 23.98 -2.88 17.30
CA LYS A 119 24.92 -4.01 17.43
C LYS A 119 26.18 -3.93 16.55
N GLY A 120 27.05 -2.97 16.56
CA GLY A 120 28.41 -2.80 16.02
C GLY A 120 29.11 -3.86 15.09
N ARG A 121 28.39 -4.61 14.22
CA ARG A 121 28.97 -5.72 13.42
C ARG A 121 28.98 -5.45 11.90
N PRO A 122 29.98 -5.95 11.13
CA PRO A 122 30.18 -5.60 9.71
C PRO A 122 29.09 -6.10 8.74
N TYR A 123 28.28 -7.12 9.11
CA TYR A 123 27.16 -7.60 8.29
C TYR A 123 25.86 -6.80 8.46
N ARG A 124 25.92 -5.68 9.18
CA ARG A 124 24.77 -4.80 9.41
C ARG A 124 24.20 -4.18 8.15
N LEU A 125 25.05 -3.84 7.18
CA LEU A 125 24.57 -3.17 5.97
C LEU A 125 23.57 -4.04 5.21
N ARG A 126 23.89 -5.32 5.00
CA ARG A 126 22.97 -6.28 4.34
C ARG A 126 21.69 -6.45 5.15
N PHE A 127 21.82 -6.59 6.46
CA PHE A 127 20.66 -6.70 7.35
C PHE A 127 19.79 -5.45 7.27
N LEU A 128 20.37 -4.26 7.35
CA LEU A 128 19.65 -2.99 7.29
C LEU A 128 18.99 -2.80 5.93
N LEU A 129 19.71 -3.00 4.84
CA LEU A 129 19.15 -2.87 3.49
C LEU A 129 17.94 -3.77 3.29
N ASN A 130 18.00 -5.02 3.72
CA ASN A 130 16.89 -5.95 3.58
C ASN A 130 15.68 -5.53 4.44
N HIS A 131 15.89 -5.19 5.71
CA HIS A 131 14.77 -4.85 6.61
C HIS A 131 14.21 -3.46 6.35
N VAL A 132 15.04 -2.48 6.06
CA VAL A 132 14.59 -1.14 5.66
C VAL A 132 13.89 -1.19 4.30
N GLY A 133 14.47 -1.90 3.31
CA GLY A 133 13.84 -2.07 2.00
C GLY A 133 12.47 -2.74 2.09
N LEU A 134 12.36 -3.83 2.87
CA LEU A 134 11.07 -4.49 3.13
C LEU A 134 10.08 -3.54 3.81
N THR A 135 10.54 -2.78 4.81
CA THR A 135 9.68 -1.82 5.54
C THR A 135 9.19 -0.73 4.60
N LEU A 136 10.06 -0.17 3.75
CA LEU A 136 9.68 0.85 2.76
C LEU A 136 8.70 0.30 1.72
N ALA A 137 8.92 -0.93 1.23
CA ALA A 137 7.99 -1.58 0.31
C ALA A 137 6.60 -1.79 0.93
N LEU A 138 6.55 -2.24 2.19
CA LEU A 138 5.29 -2.41 2.92
C LEU A 138 4.60 -1.07 3.19
N ILE A 139 5.35 -0.03 3.58
CA ILE A 139 4.82 1.32 3.80
C ILE A 139 4.26 1.87 2.47
N GLY A 140 5.02 1.82 1.38
CA GLY A 140 4.58 2.29 0.08
C GLY A 140 3.32 1.58 -0.42
N GLY A 141 3.31 0.24 -0.31
CA GLY A 141 2.19 -0.56 -0.79
C GLY A 141 0.91 -0.47 0.05
N PHE A 142 1.02 -0.19 1.35
CA PHE A 142 -0.15 -0.17 2.23
C PHE A 142 -0.49 1.23 2.73
N VAL A 143 0.49 1.96 3.26
CA VAL A 143 0.26 3.30 3.81
C VAL A 143 0.06 4.33 2.71
N GLY A 144 0.77 4.17 1.57
CA GLY A 144 0.61 5.01 0.39
C GLY A 144 -0.53 4.61 -0.54
N ALA A 145 -1.18 3.47 -0.32
CA ALA A 145 -2.28 2.99 -1.19
C ALA A 145 -3.47 3.96 -1.32
N PRO A 146 -3.84 4.75 -0.30
CA PRO A 146 -4.92 5.74 -0.41
C PRO A 146 -4.55 6.99 -1.22
N ASP A 147 -3.25 7.25 -1.48
CA ASP A 147 -2.80 8.50 -2.11
C ASP A 147 -3.10 8.58 -3.61
N PRO A 148 -2.94 7.51 -4.43
CA PRO A 148 -3.25 7.56 -5.85
C PRO A 148 -4.75 7.64 -6.10
N ILE A 149 -5.17 8.67 -6.83
CA ILE A 149 -6.56 8.83 -7.27
C ILE A 149 -6.65 8.49 -8.75
N GLN A 150 -7.51 7.53 -9.10
CA GLN A 150 -7.77 7.16 -10.47
C GLN A 150 -8.93 7.97 -11.04
N TRP A 151 -8.65 8.71 -12.11
CA TRP A 151 -9.63 9.46 -12.86
C TRP A 151 -9.90 8.80 -14.21
N ARG A 152 -11.15 8.76 -14.65
CA ARG A 152 -11.54 8.37 -15.99
C ARG A 152 -11.77 9.63 -16.82
N LEU A 153 -11.08 9.72 -17.93
CA LEU A 153 -11.17 10.83 -18.85
C LEU A 153 -11.85 10.35 -20.15
N PRO A 154 -13.14 10.64 -20.39
CA PRO A 154 -13.75 10.39 -21.68
C PRO A 154 -13.16 11.37 -22.70
N VAL A 155 -12.61 10.85 -23.78
CA VAL A 155 -12.06 11.66 -24.87
C VAL A 155 -12.87 11.45 -26.15
N TYR A 156 -13.11 12.55 -26.85
CA TYR A 156 -13.93 12.55 -28.07
C TYR A 156 -13.12 13.07 -29.25
N ARG A 157 -13.46 12.63 -30.46
CA ARG A 157 -12.75 13.01 -31.68
C ARG A 157 -13.00 14.48 -32.03
N ASP A 158 -14.22 14.94 -31.87
CA ASP A 158 -14.67 16.25 -32.37
C ASP A 158 -14.67 17.33 -31.28
N GLU A 159 -14.55 16.96 -30.01
CA GLU A 159 -14.64 17.90 -28.89
C GLU A 159 -13.46 17.73 -27.92
N PRO A 160 -12.70 18.83 -27.65
CA PRO A 160 -11.70 18.80 -26.61
C PRO A 160 -12.35 18.71 -25.23
N THR A 161 -11.80 17.88 -24.34
CA THR A 161 -12.29 17.67 -22.98
C THR A 161 -11.23 18.02 -21.93
N GLN A 162 -11.69 18.51 -20.78
CA GLN A 162 -10.89 18.76 -19.59
C GLN A 162 -11.51 18.10 -18.36
N THR A 163 -12.65 17.43 -18.52
CA THR A 163 -13.42 16.92 -17.40
C THR A 163 -13.16 15.43 -17.21
N ALA A 164 -12.57 15.09 -16.08
CA ALA A 164 -12.39 13.72 -15.66
C ALA A 164 -13.38 13.35 -14.54
N PHE A 165 -13.66 12.07 -14.42
CA PHE A 165 -14.62 11.52 -13.48
C PHE A 165 -13.97 10.42 -12.63
N SER A 166 -14.20 10.47 -11.32
CA SER A 166 -13.94 9.35 -10.41
C SER A 166 -15.23 8.94 -9.72
N ARG A 167 -15.41 7.63 -9.51
CA ARG A 167 -16.60 7.12 -8.81
C ARG A 167 -16.66 7.60 -7.35
N GLU A 168 -15.52 7.84 -6.73
CA GLU A 168 -15.39 8.21 -5.32
C GLU A 168 -15.33 9.73 -5.12
N HIS A 169 -14.73 10.46 -6.07
CA HIS A 169 -14.44 11.89 -5.94
C HIS A 169 -15.29 12.77 -6.87
N GLY A 170 -16.21 12.18 -7.66
CA GLY A 170 -17.05 12.91 -8.61
C GLY A 170 -16.29 13.44 -9.82
N PHE A 171 -16.63 14.65 -10.26
CA PHE A 171 -16.02 15.29 -11.42
C PHE A 171 -14.92 16.27 -11.02
N THR A 172 -13.83 16.29 -11.80
CA THR A 172 -12.78 17.30 -11.68
C THR A 172 -12.43 17.88 -13.04
N ARG A 173 -11.97 19.13 -13.05
CA ARG A 173 -11.42 19.77 -14.26
C ARG A 173 -9.91 19.66 -14.24
N LEU A 174 -9.37 19.01 -15.25
CA LEU A 174 -7.93 18.91 -15.47
C LEU A 174 -7.35 20.23 -16.01
N ARG A 175 -6.07 20.42 -15.83
CA ARG A 175 -5.36 21.59 -16.35
C ARG A 175 -5.15 21.48 -17.85
N GLN A 176 -4.88 20.29 -18.34
CA GLN A 176 -4.64 19.98 -19.74
C GLN A 176 -5.95 19.77 -20.48
N THR A 177 -5.92 20.04 -21.77
CA THR A 177 -7.00 19.77 -22.71
C THR A 177 -6.67 18.52 -23.51
N PHE A 178 -7.63 17.62 -23.66
CA PHE A 178 -7.46 16.34 -24.32
C PHE A 178 -8.45 16.23 -25.49
N GLN A 179 -7.96 15.81 -26.63
CA GLN A 179 -8.78 15.52 -27.81
C GLN A 179 -8.30 14.23 -28.46
N LEU A 180 -9.23 13.35 -28.81
CA LEU A 180 -8.93 12.12 -29.55
C LEU A 180 -8.75 12.47 -31.05
N GLU A 181 -7.60 12.12 -31.63
CA GLU A 181 -7.38 12.21 -33.08
C GLU A 181 -7.77 10.90 -33.77
N ASP A 182 -7.28 9.79 -33.23
CA ASP A 182 -7.55 8.48 -33.81
C ASP A 182 -7.50 7.37 -32.76
N PHE A 183 -8.24 6.31 -33.00
CA PHE A 183 -8.22 5.11 -32.15
C PHE A 183 -8.18 3.87 -33.06
N ASN A 184 -7.15 3.07 -32.90
CA ASN A 184 -6.91 1.88 -33.69
C ASN A 184 -6.83 0.63 -32.81
N VAL A 185 -7.40 -0.47 -33.32
CA VAL A 185 -7.32 -1.78 -32.69
C VAL A 185 -6.71 -2.74 -33.72
N SER A 186 -5.55 -3.31 -33.38
CA SER A 186 -4.99 -4.41 -34.16
C SER A 186 -5.52 -5.75 -33.66
N TYR A 187 -5.58 -6.75 -34.56
CA TYR A 187 -6.15 -8.06 -34.23
C TYR A 187 -5.16 -9.18 -34.56
N TYR A 188 -5.15 -10.21 -33.74
CA TYR A 188 -4.52 -11.47 -34.05
C TYR A 188 -5.23 -12.19 -35.20
N PRO A 189 -4.58 -13.17 -35.86
CA PRO A 189 -5.25 -13.98 -36.94
C PRO A 189 -6.51 -14.72 -36.49
N ASN A 190 -6.67 -14.96 -35.19
CA ASN A 190 -7.85 -15.59 -34.59
C ASN A 190 -9.00 -14.60 -34.30
N GLY A 191 -8.86 -13.33 -34.69
CA GLY A 191 -9.87 -12.29 -34.48
C GLY A 191 -9.89 -11.65 -33.07
N GLN A 192 -9.00 -12.07 -32.18
CA GLN A 192 -8.86 -11.43 -30.85
C GLN A 192 -8.07 -10.11 -30.96
N PRO A 193 -8.43 -9.08 -30.20
CA PRO A 193 -7.64 -7.86 -30.13
C PRO A 193 -6.20 -8.16 -29.71
N ALA A 194 -5.24 -7.63 -30.45
CA ALA A 194 -3.80 -7.79 -30.20
C ALA A 194 -3.24 -6.57 -29.49
N ASP A 195 -3.64 -5.36 -29.91
CA ASP A 195 -3.16 -4.11 -29.33
C ASP A 195 -4.20 -3.01 -29.55
N TYR A 196 -4.17 -2.01 -28.69
CA TYR A 196 -4.97 -0.80 -28.74
C TYR A 196 -4.03 0.41 -28.78
N GLU A 197 -4.25 1.31 -29.72
CA GLU A 197 -3.50 2.56 -29.87
C GLU A 197 -4.48 3.73 -29.94
N ALA A 198 -4.32 4.71 -29.04
CA ALA A 198 -5.04 5.98 -29.10
C ALA A 198 -4.06 7.12 -29.41
N ARG A 199 -4.37 7.89 -30.43
CA ARG A 199 -3.67 9.12 -30.76
C ARG A 199 -4.45 10.30 -30.22
N LEU A 200 -3.84 11.04 -29.32
CA LEU A 200 -4.44 12.18 -28.63
C LEU A 200 -3.68 13.46 -28.95
N LYS A 201 -4.39 14.57 -28.88
CA LYS A 201 -3.79 15.90 -28.62
C LYS A 201 -3.92 16.23 -27.15
N VAL A 202 -2.79 16.51 -26.51
CA VAL A 202 -2.73 17.02 -25.12
C VAL A 202 -2.15 18.42 -25.17
N ASP A 203 -2.97 19.45 -24.93
CA ASP A 203 -2.59 20.86 -25.13
C ASP A 203 -1.93 21.10 -26.48
N GLU A 204 -2.58 20.63 -27.57
CA GLU A 204 -2.10 20.72 -28.98
C GLU A 204 -0.86 19.83 -29.28
N ARG A 205 -0.29 19.11 -28.33
CA ARG A 205 0.83 18.21 -28.56
C ARG A 205 0.33 16.81 -28.92
N PRO A 206 0.82 16.19 -30.00
CA PRO A 206 0.44 14.83 -30.33
C PRO A 206 1.05 13.84 -29.33
N VAL A 207 0.22 12.94 -28.81
CA VAL A 207 0.59 11.88 -27.87
C VAL A 207 0.00 10.57 -28.36
N VAL A 208 0.78 9.51 -28.34
CA VAL A 208 0.31 8.15 -28.64
C VAL A 208 0.27 7.35 -27.34
N LEU A 209 -0.89 6.82 -27.01
CA LEU A 209 -1.07 5.88 -25.89
C LEU A 209 -1.22 4.47 -26.39
N ARG A 210 -0.58 3.54 -25.71
CA ARG A 210 -0.75 2.10 -25.87
C ARG A 210 -1.07 1.43 -24.55
N VAL A 211 -1.66 0.25 -24.61
CA VAL A 211 -1.96 -0.54 -23.41
C VAL A 211 -0.66 -0.83 -22.65
N ASN A 212 -0.68 -0.60 -21.34
CA ASN A 212 0.47 -0.76 -20.43
C ASN A 212 1.67 0.17 -20.67
N GLU A 213 1.53 1.18 -21.53
CA GLU A 213 2.56 2.22 -21.72
C GLU A 213 2.03 3.56 -21.20
N PRO A 214 2.40 3.97 -19.95
CA PRO A 214 1.95 5.22 -19.38
C PRO A 214 2.62 6.40 -20.07
N TYR A 215 1.84 7.49 -20.25
CA TYR A 215 2.36 8.78 -20.66
C TYR A 215 2.36 9.74 -19.47
N GLY A 216 3.54 10.20 -19.05
CA GLY A 216 3.69 11.14 -17.94
C GLY A 216 3.15 12.53 -18.31
N LEU A 217 2.11 12.97 -17.62
CA LEU A 217 1.58 14.33 -17.73
C LEU A 217 2.34 15.31 -16.83
N SER A 218 2.77 14.83 -15.67
CA SER A 218 3.56 15.57 -14.68
C SER A 218 4.45 14.59 -13.89
N LEU A 219 5.14 15.08 -12.86
CA LEU A 219 5.92 14.22 -11.96
C LEU A 219 5.04 13.25 -11.13
N THR A 220 3.75 13.54 -11.02
CA THR A 220 2.80 12.80 -10.17
C THR A 220 1.62 12.21 -10.94
N ASP A 221 1.44 12.61 -12.21
CA ASP A 221 0.25 12.24 -12.96
C ASP A 221 0.62 11.54 -14.26
N ASP A 222 0.08 10.34 -14.44
CA ASP A 222 0.26 9.53 -15.63
C ASP A 222 -1.09 9.32 -16.35
N LEU A 223 -1.04 9.26 -17.68
CA LEU A 223 -2.17 8.93 -18.54
C LEU A 223 -2.02 7.51 -19.06
N TYR A 224 -3.06 6.71 -18.94
CA TYR A 224 -3.13 5.32 -19.39
C TYR A 224 -4.28 5.16 -20.40
N LEU A 225 -4.09 4.22 -21.34
CA LEU A 225 -5.15 3.75 -22.23
C LEU A 225 -5.91 2.61 -21.58
#